data_571c4d91807fb2921d1b178641ff6486
#
_entry.id   571c4d91807fb2921d1b178641ff6486
#
_cell.length_a   1.000
_cell.length_b   1.000
_cell.length_c   1.000
_cell.angle_alpha   90.00
_cell.angle_beta   90.00
_cell.angle_gamma   90.00
#
_symmetry.space_group_name_H-M   'P 1'
#
loop_
_entity.id
_entity.type
_entity.pdbx_description
1 polymer ?
#
loop_
_entity_poly.entity_id
_entity_poly.type
_entity_poly.pdbx_seq_one_letter_code
_entity_poly.pdbx_strand_id
1 'polypeptide(L)'
;MGVTKPILSRATPWKNVVLLCGKCARKLDGGYGPKRRDTLRSALRGALKETGHRRDVRIVETKCMGICPKKAVTLINASHPETISVVPVGTKMAEVMELVVPTAT
;
A
#
# COMPACT_ATOMS: atom_id res chain seq x y z
N MET A 1 -8.81 39.83 -2.44
CA MET A 1 -8.66 38.42 -2.70
C MET A 1 -7.85 38.19 -3.96
N GLY A 2 -6.86 37.31 -3.86
CA GLY A 2 -6.06 36.97 -5.02
C GLY A 2 -6.82 36.14 -6.02
N VAL A 3 -6.33 36.10 -7.24
CA VAL A 3 -6.89 35.25 -8.29
C VAL A 3 -6.61 33.80 -7.95
N THR A 4 -7.63 32.98 -7.87
CA THR A 4 -7.49 31.56 -7.63
C THR A 4 -7.13 30.87 -8.95
N LYS A 5 -6.03 30.15 -8.95
CA LYS A 5 -5.65 29.36 -10.12
C LYS A 5 -6.65 28.22 -10.29
N PRO A 6 -7.00 27.86 -11.53
CA PRO A 6 -7.89 26.74 -11.76
C PRO A 6 -7.25 25.42 -11.28
N ILE A 7 -8.11 24.51 -10.85
CA ILE A 7 -7.67 23.16 -10.50
C ILE A 7 -7.24 22.45 -11.78
N LEU A 8 -6.04 21.89 -11.75
CA LEU A 8 -5.54 21.12 -12.88
C LEU A 8 -5.68 19.63 -12.55
N SER A 9 -6.21 18.89 -13.49
CA SER A 9 -6.35 17.44 -13.34
C SER A 9 -5.60 16.75 -14.46
N ARG A 10 -4.88 15.71 -14.11
CA ARG A 10 -4.12 14.92 -15.07
C ARG A 10 -4.42 13.44 -14.87
N ALA A 11 -4.43 12.71 -15.98
CA ALA A 11 -4.58 11.27 -15.93
C ALA A 11 -3.34 10.63 -15.34
N THR A 12 -3.53 9.55 -14.59
CA THR A 12 -2.42 8.72 -14.09
C THR A 12 -2.58 7.32 -14.68
N PRO A 13 -1.47 6.55 -14.75
CA PRO A 13 -1.56 5.16 -15.19
C PRO A 13 -2.08 4.23 -14.09
N TRP A 14 -2.32 4.76 -12.90
CA TRP A 14 -2.68 3.96 -11.74
C TRP A 14 -4.12 3.48 -11.81
N LYS A 15 -4.31 2.19 -11.59
CA LYS A 15 -5.63 1.58 -11.47
C LYS A 15 -6.05 1.48 -10.01
N ASN A 16 -5.09 1.57 -9.10
CA ASN A 16 -5.36 1.54 -7.68
C ASN A 16 -4.28 2.30 -6.90
N VAL A 17 -4.65 2.81 -5.75
CA VAL A 17 -3.72 3.46 -4.83
C VAL A 17 -3.86 2.77 -3.48
N VAL A 18 -2.73 2.40 -2.91
CA VAL A 18 -2.67 1.69 -1.62
C VAL A 18 -1.99 2.59 -0.61
N LEU A 19 -2.63 2.76 0.53
CA LEU A 19 -2.10 3.57 1.63
C LEU A 19 -1.55 2.65 2.71
N LEU A 20 -0.28 2.85 3.06
CA LEU A 20 0.37 2.12 4.15
C LEU A 20 0.63 3.07 5.31
N CYS A 21 0.39 2.60 6.53
CA CYS A 21 0.73 3.36 7.72
C CYS A 21 2.25 3.45 7.87
N GLY A 22 2.80 4.63 7.64
CA GLY A 22 4.24 4.86 7.73
C GLY A 22 4.79 4.63 9.13
N LYS A 23 4.00 4.91 10.17
CA LYS A 23 4.41 4.68 11.55
C LYS A 23 4.57 3.20 11.84
N CYS A 24 3.60 2.37 11.40
CA CYS A 24 3.69 0.92 11.56
C CYS A 24 4.86 0.36 10.75
N ALA A 25 5.05 0.85 9.53
CA ALA A 25 6.15 0.41 8.66
C ALA A 25 7.51 0.71 9.28
N ARG A 26 7.67 1.87 9.95
CA ARG A 26 8.93 2.23 10.60
C ARG A 26 9.22 1.42 11.85
N LYS A 27 8.19 0.97 12.56
CA LYS A 27 8.36 0.13 13.74
C LYS A 27 8.80 -1.28 13.36
N LEU A 28 8.45 -1.73 12.18
CA LEU A 28 8.78 -3.06 11.69
C LEU A 28 9.84 -2.95 10.61
N ASP A 29 11.05 -3.24 10.97
CA ASP A 29 12.23 -3.13 10.12
C ASP A 29 12.43 -4.42 9.31
N GLY A 30 11.36 -4.95 8.77
CA GLY A 30 11.36 -6.20 8.02
C GLY A 30 10.16 -7.06 8.37
N GLY A 31 10.26 -8.36 8.11
CA GLY A 31 9.22 -9.33 8.42
C GLY A 31 8.35 -9.72 7.23
N TYR A 32 8.60 -9.16 6.06
CA TYR A 32 7.83 -9.44 4.84
C TYR A 32 8.72 -9.92 3.72
N GLY A 33 8.09 -10.47 2.68
CA GLY A 33 8.78 -11.00 1.53
C GLY A 33 9.26 -12.43 1.72
N PRO A 34 9.86 -13.04 0.67
CA PRO A 34 10.28 -14.45 0.71
C PRO A 34 11.27 -14.77 1.82
N LYS A 35 12.15 -13.84 2.14
CA LYS A 35 13.18 -14.03 3.18
C LYS A 35 12.81 -13.37 4.50
N ARG A 36 11.63 -12.78 4.58
CA ARG A 36 11.13 -12.06 5.76
C ARG A 36 12.05 -10.94 6.24
N ARG A 37 12.80 -10.34 5.33
CA ARG A 37 13.74 -9.26 5.62
C ARG A 37 13.27 -7.90 5.15
N ASP A 38 12.27 -7.89 4.27
CA ASP A 38 11.82 -6.66 3.64
C ASP A 38 10.73 -5.98 4.44
N THR A 39 10.64 -4.65 4.30
CA THR A 39 9.47 -3.93 4.76
C THR A 39 8.30 -4.33 3.87
N LEU A 40 7.08 -4.13 4.36
CA LEU A 40 5.89 -4.44 3.55
C LEU A 40 5.90 -3.67 2.24
N ARG A 41 6.27 -2.40 2.27
CA ARG A 41 6.36 -1.57 1.06
C ARG A 41 7.31 -2.17 0.04
N SER A 42 8.51 -2.54 0.49
CA SER A 42 9.54 -3.08 -0.40
C SER A 42 9.12 -4.43 -0.97
N ALA A 43 8.59 -5.32 -0.13
CA ALA A 43 8.12 -6.63 -0.55
C ALA A 43 6.96 -6.51 -1.54
N LEU A 44 6.03 -5.61 -1.27
CA LEU A 44 4.88 -5.38 -2.14
C LEU A 44 5.30 -4.82 -3.49
N ARG A 45 6.23 -3.87 -3.51
CA ARG A 45 6.76 -3.32 -4.77
C ARG A 45 7.43 -4.40 -5.61
N GLY A 46 8.19 -5.28 -4.97
CA GLY A 46 8.82 -6.41 -5.65
C GLY A 46 7.80 -7.35 -6.26
N ALA A 47 6.76 -7.68 -5.50
CA ALA A 47 5.69 -8.56 -5.98
C ALA A 47 4.91 -7.93 -7.14
N LEU A 48 4.63 -6.64 -7.07
CA LEU A 48 3.97 -5.92 -8.16
C LEU A 48 4.82 -5.91 -9.43
N LYS A 49 6.12 -5.74 -9.28
CA LYS A 49 7.05 -5.75 -10.41
C LYS A 49 7.06 -7.13 -11.07
N GLU A 50 7.14 -8.19 -10.27
CA GLU A 50 7.17 -9.57 -10.79
C GLU A 50 5.90 -9.96 -11.52
N THR A 51 4.77 -9.42 -11.10
CA THR A 51 3.47 -9.75 -11.70
C THR A 51 3.03 -8.77 -12.78
N GLY A 52 3.86 -7.79 -13.11
CA GLY A 52 3.56 -6.82 -14.16
C GLY A 52 2.60 -5.70 -13.76
N HIS A 53 2.33 -5.53 -12.46
CA HIS A 53 1.41 -4.51 -11.97
C HIS A 53 2.09 -3.27 -11.39
N ARG A 54 3.39 -3.12 -11.62
CA ARG A 54 4.16 -2.03 -11.03
C ARG A 54 3.60 -0.63 -11.33
N ARG A 55 3.11 -0.44 -12.56
CA ARG A 55 2.55 0.85 -12.99
C ARG A 55 1.08 1.01 -12.61
N ASP A 56 0.40 -0.09 -12.36
CA ASP A 56 -1.04 -0.08 -12.08
C ASP A 56 -1.36 0.31 -10.65
N VAL A 57 -0.43 0.05 -9.73
CA VAL A 57 -0.66 0.26 -8.30
C VAL A 57 0.38 1.23 -7.74
N ARG A 58 -0.11 2.30 -7.14
CA ARG A 58 0.71 3.28 -6.45
C ARG A 58 0.66 3.02 -4.95
N ILE A 59 1.83 2.91 -4.32
CA ILE A 59 1.93 2.74 -2.87
C ILE A 59 2.31 4.09 -2.25
N VAL A 60 1.52 4.54 -1.28
CA VAL A 60 1.74 5.80 -0.57
C VAL A 60 1.80 5.52 0.92
N GLU A 61 2.82 6.01 1.59
CA GLU A 61 2.89 5.94 3.04
C GLU A 61 2.19 7.15 3.64
N THR A 62 1.37 6.91 4.64
CA THR A 62 0.62 7.96 5.32
C THR A 62 1.09 8.09 6.76
N LYS A 63 0.53 9.07 7.46
CA LYS A 63 0.66 9.17 8.91
C LYS A 63 -0.15 8.06 9.57
N CYS A 64 -0.04 7.95 10.90
CA CYS A 64 -0.78 6.94 11.65
C CYS A 64 -2.27 6.98 11.32
N MET A 65 -2.85 5.81 11.05
CA MET A 65 -4.27 5.66 10.72
C MET A 65 -5.16 5.43 11.95
N GLY A 66 -4.59 5.57 13.16
CA GLY A 66 -5.34 5.39 14.40
C GLY A 66 -5.37 3.95 14.91
N ILE A 67 -4.85 3.01 14.15
CA ILE A 67 -4.72 1.61 14.56
C ILE A 67 -3.24 1.28 14.58
N CYS A 68 -2.74 0.85 15.74
CA CYS A 68 -1.34 0.52 15.93
C CYS A 68 -1.19 -0.94 16.35
N PRO A 69 -1.33 -1.88 15.41
CA PRO A 69 -1.19 -3.30 15.73
C PRO A 69 0.26 -3.65 16.05
N LYS A 70 0.46 -4.68 16.86
CA LYS A 70 1.78 -5.20 17.13
C LYS A 70 2.19 -6.14 16.00
N LYS A 71 3.43 -6.02 15.52
CA LYS A 71 4.00 -6.88 14.48
C LYS A 71 3.14 -6.98 13.22
N ALA A 72 2.54 -5.85 12.83
CA ALA A 72 1.73 -5.79 11.63
C ALA A 72 1.73 -4.37 11.07
N VAL A 73 1.37 -4.23 9.81
CA VAL A 73 1.25 -2.94 9.13
C VAL A 73 -0.19 -2.75 8.68
N THR A 74 -0.73 -1.57 8.96
CA THR A 74 -2.09 -1.21 8.55
C THR A 74 -2.08 -0.73 7.11
N LEU A 75 -3.03 -1.19 6.32
CA LEU A 75 -3.13 -0.91 4.89
C LEU A 75 -4.57 -0.55 4.53
N ILE A 76 -4.72 0.45 3.68
CA ILE A 76 -6.02 0.80 3.09
C ILE A 76 -5.89 0.77 1.57
N ASN A 77 -6.81 0.05 0.92
CA ASN A 77 -6.97 0.14 -0.52
C ASN A 77 -7.89 1.34 -0.79
N ALA A 78 -7.41 2.33 -1.52
CA ALA A 78 -8.16 3.56 -1.75
C ALA A 78 -9.47 3.34 -2.51
N SER A 79 -9.61 2.22 -3.21
CA SER A 79 -10.87 1.85 -3.86
C SER A 79 -11.92 1.37 -2.85
N HIS A 80 -11.48 1.00 -1.65
CA HIS A 80 -12.33 0.54 -0.55
C HIS A 80 -11.90 1.19 0.76
N PRO A 81 -12.03 2.52 0.86
CA PRO A 81 -11.50 3.26 2.02
C PRO A 81 -12.24 2.96 3.32
N GLU A 82 -13.39 2.32 3.23
CA GLU A 82 -14.19 1.93 4.41
C GLU A 82 -13.62 0.73 5.16
N THR A 83 -12.59 0.09 4.60
CA THR A 83 -11.99 -1.11 5.22
C THR A 83 -10.49 -0.89 5.44
N ILE A 84 -10.05 -1.12 6.67
CA ILE A 84 -8.63 -1.14 7.01
C ILE A 84 -8.20 -2.60 7.15
N SER A 85 -7.13 -2.96 6.46
CA SER A 85 -6.55 -4.28 6.57
C SER A 85 -5.31 -4.25 7.44
N VAL A 86 -5.20 -5.21 8.36
CA VAL A 86 -4.02 -5.35 9.20
C VAL A 86 -3.23 -6.53 8.65
N VAL A 87 -2.00 -6.26 8.21
CA VAL A 87 -1.14 -7.26 7.56
C VAL A 87 -0.04 -7.68 8.54
N PRO A 88 -0.16 -8.86 9.17
CA PRO A 88 0.85 -9.34 10.10
C PRO A 88 2.18 -9.64 9.39
N VAL A 89 3.28 -9.56 10.14
CA VAL A 89 4.57 -10.01 9.62
C VAL A 89 4.49 -11.46 9.22
N GLY A 90 5.17 -11.83 8.15
CA GLY A 90 5.13 -13.20 7.64
C GLY A 90 3.95 -13.50 6.74
N THR A 91 3.04 -12.55 6.51
CA THR A 91 1.93 -12.75 5.57
C THR A 91 2.50 -12.98 4.17
N LYS A 92 1.96 -13.97 3.47
CA LYS A 92 2.40 -14.25 2.10
C LYS A 92 2.05 -13.11 1.17
N MET A 93 2.98 -12.75 0.29
CA MET A 93 2.74 -11.66 -0.64
C MET A 93 1.56 -11.92 -1.57
N ALA A 94 1.27 -13.18 -1.89
CA ALA A 94 0.10 -13.53 -2.68
C ALA A 94 -1.19 -13.05 -2.04
N GLU A 95 -1.30 -13.15 -0.72
CA GLU A 95 -2.47 -12.69 0.03
C GLU A 95 -2.54 -11.17 0.04
N VAL A 96 -1.40 -10.50 0.20
CA VAL A 96 -1.35 -9.03 0.17
C VAL A 96 -1.71 -8.54 -1.22
N MET A 97 -1.25 -9.22 -2.27
CA MET A 97 -1.55 -8.86 -3.64
C MET A 97 -3.06 -8.91 -3.93
N GLU A 98 -3.78 -9.84 -3.32
CA GLU A 98 -5.23 -9.90 -3.47
C GLU A 98 -5.93 -8.67 -2.91
N LEU A 99 -5.32 -8.02 -1.91
CA LEU A 99 -5.89 -6.81 -1.32
C LEU A 99 -5.64 -5.58 -2.17
N VAL A 100 -4.58 -5.56 -2.95
CA VAL A 100 -4.11 -4.33 -3.60
C VAL A 100 -4.22 -4.35 -5.12
N VAL A 101 -4.18 -5.50 -5.76
CA VAL A 101 -4.26 -5.59 -7.21
C VAL A 101 -5.73 -5.51 -7.64
N PRO A 102 -6.06 -4.62 -8.62
CA PRO A 102 -7.42 -4.56 -9.13
C PRO A 102 -7.81 -5.93 -9.71
N THR A 103 -8.97 -6.42 -9.29
CA THR A 103 -9.49 -7.67 -9.84
C THR A 103 -9.90 -7.44 -11.28
N ALA A 104 -9.36 -8.22 -12.18
CA ALA A 104 -9.82 -8.20 -13.56
C ALA A 104 -11.18 -8.89 -13.58
N THR A 105 -12.19 -8.13 -13.86
CA THR A 105 -13.54 -8.67 -14.05
C THR A 105 -13.86 -8.71 -15.51
#